data_f840a454eafb293f1d34a3308a0ccd62
#
_entry.id   f840a454eafb293f1d34a3308a0ccd62
#
_cell.length_a   1.000
_cell.length_b   1.000
_cell.length_c   1.000
_cell.angle_alpha   90.00
_cell.angle_beta   90.00
_cell.angle_gamma   90.00
#
_symmetry.space_group_name_H-M   'P 1'
#
loop_
_entity.id
_entity.type
_entity.pdbx_description
1 polymer ?
#
loop_
_entity_poly.entity_id
_entity_poly.type
_entity_poly.pdbx_seq_one_letter_code
_entity_poly.pdbx_strand_id
1 'polypeptide(L)'
;MHRALRNAVEPVLEANAFRDWVSGFRPRRNRITSLRQAAVYYQAGFRWVADLDVASVSEGATLEEVIDWHAEYIHDGTFLARLRSALAAMPSPIAPGSGLAPMLINLRLSQVDKKVSGLRVVRFADNYLAFTRTRADAQEAFYAISDALLSLRLRPNEVKSRIREDVNVEDLFLIGG
;
A
#
# COMPACT_ATOMS: atom_id res chain seq x y z
N MET A 1 13.24 16.24 -14.01
CA MET A 1 12.04 15.64 -14.66
C MET A 1 11.16 14.88 -13.67
N HIS A 2 11.63 13.89 -12.93
CA HIS A 2 10.85 13.06 -11.99
C HIS A 2 10.12 13.88 -10.90
N ARG A 3 10.79 14.89 -10.32
CA ARG A 3 10.19 15.76 -9.30
C ARG A 3 8.99 16.57 -9.83
N ALA A 4 9.08 17.07 -11.06
CA ALA A 4 7.99 17.82 -11.68
C ALA A 4 6.78 16.92 -11.96
N LEU A 5 7.01 15.71 -12.48
CA LEU A 5 5.96 14.70 -12.69
C LEU A 5 5.30 14.32 -11.37
N ARG A 6 6.08 14.03 -10.33
CA ARG A 6 5.56 13.73 -9.01
C ARG A 6 4.69 14.85 -8.46
N ASN A 7 5.19 16.09 -8.48
CA ASN A 7 4.46 17.26 -7.97
C ASN A 7 3.13 17.51 -8.70
N ALA A 8 3.04 17.16 -9.99
CA ALA A 8 1.81 17.30 -10.75
C ALA A 8 0.77 16.21 -10.41
N VAL A 9 1.22 14.98 -10.13
CA VAL A 9 0.34 13.82 -9.96
C VAL A 9 -0.01 13.56 -8.50
N GLU A 10 0.94 13.70 -7.60
CA GLU A 10 0.77 13.31 -6.19
C GLU A 10 -0.47 13.94 -5.54
N PRO A 11 -0.81 15.24 -5.74
CA PRO A 11 -2.03 15.80 -5.18
C PRO A 11 -3.32 15.15 -5.69
N VAL A 12 -3.36 14.76 -6.96
CA VAL A 12 -4.53 14.08 -7.55
C VAL A 12 -4.70 12.69 -6.96
N LEU A 13 -3.61 11.93 -6.85
CA LEU A 13 -3.63 10.60 -6.26
C LEU A 13 -3.95 10.65 -4.76
N GLU A 14 -3.41 11.63 -4.03
CA GLU A 14 -3.71 11.84 -2.62
C GLU A 14 -5.21 12.07 -2.37
N ALA A 15 -5.86 12.82 -3.25
CA ALA A 15 -7.27 13.15 -3.13
C ALA A 15 -8.19 11.98 -3.55
N ASN A 16 -7.80 11.15 -4.51
CA ASN A 16 -8.71 10.25 -5.21
C ASN A 16 -8.34 8.76 -5.10
N ALA A 17 -7.04 8.42 -5.01
CA ALA A 17 -6.58 7.05 -5.07
C ALA A 17 -6.36 6.42 -3.68
N PHE A 18 -5.90 7.22 -2.70
CA PHE A 18 -5.41 6.68 -1.45
C PHE A 18 -6.46 6.76 -0.33
N ARG A 19 -6.70 5.65 0.32
CA ARG A 19 -7.64 5.53 1.44
C ARG A 19 -7.12 6.24 2.70
N ASP A 20 -8.03 6.62 3.60
CA ASP A 20 -7.68 7.31 4.85
C ASP A 20 -6.88 6.46 5.83
N TRP A 21 -7.01 5.13 5.76
CA TRP A 21 -6.27 4.17 6.58
C TRP A 21 -4.88 3.82 6.02
N VAL A 22 -4.46 4.47 4.92
CA VAL A 22 -3.14 4.31 4.30
C VAL A 22 -2.21 5.42 4.77
N SER A 23 -1.02 5.05 5.22
CA SER A 23 0.09 5.96 5.52
C SER A 23 1.44 5.35 5.11
N GLY A 24 2.53 6.09 5.29
CA GLY A 24 3.81 5.71 4.67
C GLY A 24 3.82 5.98 3.17
N PHE A 25 4.96 6.37 2.63
CA PHE A 25 5.13 6.82 1.25
C PHE A 25 4.19 7.98 0.82
N ARG A 26 3.49 8.59 1.79
CA ARG A 26 2.55 9.70 1.57
C ARG A 26 3.02 10.96 2.27
N PRO A 27 2.85 12.14 1.66
CA PRO A 27 3.06 13.41 2.34
C PRO A 27 2.15 13.50 3.59
N ARG A 28 2.72 13.93 4.72
CA ARG A 28 1.98 14.20 5.97
C ARG A 28 1.29 13.00 6.64
N ARG A 29 1.40 11.80 6.11
CA ARG A 29 0.87 10.57 6.72
C ARG A 29 2.03 9.62 7.05
N ASN A 30 2.46 9.66 8.28
CA ASN A 30 3.59 8.91 8.81
C ASN A 30 3.15 7.74 9.71
N ARG A 31 4.12 7.06 10.31
CA ARG A 31 3.90 5.97 11.25
C ARG A 31 2.95 6.33 12.40
N ILE A 32 3.03 7.55 12.94
CA ILE A 32 2.16 7.98 14.06
C ILE A 32 0.68 7.97 13.61
N THR A 33 0.39 8.32 12.36
CA THR A 33 -0.96 8.25 11.80
C THR A 33 -1.49 6.82 11.85
N SER A 34 -0.69 5.83 11.42
CA SER A 34 -1.06 4.41 11.48
C SER A 34 -1.22 3.91 12.91
N LEU A 35 -0.31 4.28 13.81
CA LEU A 35 -0.39 3.91 15.23
C LEU A 35 -1.67 4.40 15.90
N ARG A 36 -2.07 5.65 15.64
CA ARG A 36 -3.32 6.21 16.19
C ARG A 36 -4.53 5.43 15.68
N GLN A 37 -4.58 5.09 14.41
CA GLN A 37 -5.69 4.34 13.85
C GLN A 37 -5.73 2.89 14.36
N ALA A 38 -4.58 2.23 14.45
CA ALA A 38 -4.46 0.90 15.05
C ALA A 38 -4.93 0.90 16.51
N ALA A 39 -4.55 1.92 17.30
CA ALA A 39 -4.98 2.07 18.68
C ALA A 39 -6.51 2.19 18.83
N VAL A 40 -7.18 2.88 17.91
CA VAL A 40 -8.66 2.97 17.90
C VAL A 40 -9.30 1.60 17.74
N TYR A 41 -8.83 0.79 16.80
CA TYR A 41 -9.35 -0.57 16.61
C TYR A 41 -9.04 -1.47 17.80
N TYR A 42 -7.84 -1.39 18.36
CA TYR A 42 -7.44 -2.16 19.54
C TYR A 42 -8.30 -1.81 20.78
N GLN A 43 -8.51 -0.53 21.05
CA GLN A 43 -9.38 -0.06 22.13
C GLN A 43 -10.85 -0.47 21.93
N ALA A 44 -11.31 -0.59 20.70
CA ALA A 44 -12.64 -1.10 20.35
C ALA A 44 -12.78 -2.62 20.46
N GLY A 45 -11.75 -3.32 20.97
CA GLY A 45 -11.78 -4.77 21.25
C GLY A 45 -11.40 -5.67 20.08
N PHE A 46 -10.78 -5.12 19.02
CA PHE A 46 -10.24 -5.90 17.92
C PHE A 46 -8.81 -6.33 18.26
N ARG A 47 -8.66 -7.49 18.90
CA ARG A 47 -7.42 -7.98 19.52
C ARG A 47 -6.59 -8.90 18.63
N TRP A 48 -7.21 -9.47 17.59
CA TRP A 48 -6.52 -10.30 16.62
C TRP A 48 -6.11 -9.47 15.41
N VAL A 49 -4.88 -9.66 14.97
CA VAL A 49 -4.29 -8.89 13.86
C VAL A 49 -3.70 -9.85 12.83
N ALA A 50 -4.21 -9.76 11.59
CA ALA A 50 -3.51 -10.31 10.44
C ALA A 50 -2.46 -9.28 10.00
N ASP A 51 -1.18 -9.60 10.18
CA ASP A 51 -0.01 -8.75 9.92
C ASP A 51 0.71 -9.30 8.68
N LEU A 52 0.63 -8.56 7.56
CA LEU A 52 1.21 -8.96 6.28
C LEU A 52 2.16 -7.89 5.77
N ASP A 53 3.41 -8.27 5.56
CA ASP A 53 4.43 -7.49 4.86
C ASP A 53 4.47 -7.95 3.39
N VAL A 54 4.55 -7.02 2.44
CA VAL A 54 4.54 -7.36 1.01
C VAL A 54 5.97 -7.57 0.51
N ALA A 55 6.25 -8.74 -0.03
CA ALA A 55 7.54 -9.03 -0.63
C ALA A 55 7.70 -8.31 -1.99
N SER A 56 8.89 -7.76 -2.24
CA SER A 56 9.31 -7.24 -3.56
C SER A 56 8.29 -6.31 -4.23
N VAL A 57 7.72 -5.38 -3.47
CA VAL A 57 6.58 -4.53 -3.90
C VAL A 57 6.85 -3.71 -5.17
N SER A 58 8.09 -3.46 -5.53
CA SER A 58 8.50 -2.73 -6.74
C SER A 58 8.67 -3.62 -7.98
N GLU A 59 8.71 -4.94 -7.81
CA GLU A 59 9.00 -5.89 -8.88
C GLU A 59 7.75 -6.35 -9.64
N GLY A 60 7.93 -6.79 -10.88
CA GLY A 60 6.90 -7.45 -11.69
C GLY A 60 5.79 -6.56 -12.22
N ALA A 61 5.78 -5.24 -11.96
CA ALA A 61 4.87 -4.32 -12.61
C ALA A 61 5.33 -4.02 -14.04
N THR A 62 4.38 -4.02 -14.99
CA THR A 62 4.66 -3.60 -16.37
C THR A 62 4.44 -2.10 -16.53
N LEU A 63 5.04 -1.51 -17.56
CA LEU A 63 4.84 -0.10 -17.90
C LEU A 63 3.37 0.19 -18.18
N GLU A 64 2.69 -0.69 -18.90
CA GLU A 64 1.28 -0.53 -19.24
C GLU A 64 0.40 -0.49 -17.99
N GLU A 65 0.59 -1.43 -17.07
CA GLU A 65 -0.15 -1.44 -15.80
C GLU A 65 0.04 -0.14 -15.00
N VAL A 66 1.27 0.36 -14.93
CA VAL A 66 1.54 1.62 -14.21
C VAL A 66 0.83 2.80 -14.88
N ILE A 67 0.77 2.84 -16.20
CA ILE A 67 0.03 3.87 -16.94
C ILE A 67 -1.47 3.71 -16.73
N ASP A 68 -2.00 2.48 -16.80
CA ASP A 68 -3.43 2.20 -16.60
C ASP A 68 -3.89 2.61 -15.18
N TRP A 69 -3.09 2.32 -14.15
CA TRP A 69 -3.41 2.78 -12.78
C TRP A 69 -3.47 4.31 -12.66
N HIS A 70 -2.63 5.04 -13.42
CA HIS A 70 -2.71 6.51 -13.44
C HIS A 70 -3.92 7.00 -14.23
N ALA A 71 -4.25 6.33 -15.34
CA ALA A 71 -5.37 6.71 -16.20
C ALA A 71 -6.73 6.61 -15.50
N GLU A 72 -6.84 5.82 -14.43
CA GLU A 72 -8.04 5.80 -13.58
C GLU A 72 -8.34 7.18 -12.93
N TYR A 73 -7.32 8.00 -12.71
CA TYR A 73 -7.43 9.28 -11.98
C TYR A 73 -7.02 10.49 -12.80
N ILE A 74 -6.28 10.28 -13.89
CA ILE A 74 -5.69 11.33 -14.72
C ILE A 74 -6.14 11.11 -16.16
N HIS A 75 -6.98 12.03 -16.66
CA HIS A 75 -7.55 11.93 -18.01
C HIS A 75 -6.82 12.78 -19.05
N ASP A 76 -5.68 13.41 -18.69
CA ASP A 76 -4.84 14.16 -19.61
C ASP A 76 -3.90 13.20 -20.38
N GLY A 77 -4.26 12.90 -21.63
CA GLY A 77 -3.50 12.03 -22.51
C GLY A 77 -2.08 12.53 -22.81
N THR A 78 -1.86 13.85 -22.86
CA THR A 78 -0.53 14.45 -23.06
C THR A 78 0.35 14.18 -21.84
N PHE A 79 -0.22 14.33 -20.65
CA PHE A 79 0.48 14.00 -19.41
C PHE A 79 0.83 12.51 -19.33
N LEU A 80 -0.12 11.61 -19.62
CA LEU A 80 0.10 10.15 -19.61
C LEU A 80 1.18 9.73 -20.61
N ALA A 81 1.24 10.35 -21.80
CA ALA A 81 2.29 10.09 -22.78
C ALA A 81 3.67 10.53 -22.26
N ARG A 82 3.77 11.67 -21.59
CA ARG A 82 5.03 12.14 -20.97
C ARG A 82 5.45 11.23 -19.80
N LEU A 83 4.51 10.80 -18.97
CA LEU A 83 4.75 9.85 -17.88
C LEU A 83 5.28 8.53 -18.45
N ARG A 84 4.62 7.99 -19.47
CA ARG A 84 5.05 6.77 -20.18
C ARG A 84 6.50 6.88 -20.67
N SER A 85 6.82 7.98 -21.36
CA SER A 85 8.18 8.21 -21.87
C SER A 85 9.22 8.29 -20.75
N ALA A 86 8.87 8.93 -19.63
CA ALA A 86 9.76 9.04 -18.47
C ALA A 86 9.98 7.69 -17.77
N LEU A 87 8.94 6.88 -17.64
CA LEU A 87 9.03 5.55 -17.02
C LEU A 87 9.76 4.54 -17.94
N ALA A 88 9.54 4.61 -19.25
CA ALA A 88 10.22 3.76 -20.22
C ALA A 88 11.74 3.98 -20.26
N ALA A 89 12.21 5.15 -19.83
CA ALA A 89 13.65 5.46 -19.73
C ALA A 89 14.29 4.93 -18.43
N MET A 90 13.51 4.32 -17.53
CA MET A 90 14.00 3.76 -16.28
C MET A 90 14.31 2.26 -16.41
N PRO A 91 15.20 1.70 -15.55
CA PRO A 91 15.52 0.26 -15.57
C PRO A 91 14.30 -0.64 -15.31
N SER A 92 13.32 -0.15 -14.58
CA SER A 92 12.03 -0.77 -14.36
C SER A 92 10.96 0.30 -14.14
N PRO A 93 9.67 0.02 -14.40
CA PRO A 93 8.59 1.00 -14.22
C PRO A 93 8.49 1.53 -12.80
N ILE A 94 8.81 0.70 -11.79
CA ILE A 94 8.93 1.10 -10.39
C ILE A 94 10.38 0.88 -9.95
N ALA A 95 11.28 1.75 -10.41
CA ALA A 95 12.70 1.63 -10.08
C ALA A 95 12.95 2.01 -8.62
N PRO A 96 13.43 1.07 -7.76
CA PRO A 96 13.80 1.38 -6.39
C PRO A 96 14.79 2.53 -6.32
N GLY A 97 14.63 3.42 -5.33
CA GLY A 97 15.48 4.60 -5.15
C GLY A 97 15.18 5.77 -6.10
N SER A 98 14.30 5.62 -7.08
CA SER A 98 13.82 6.76 -7.86
C SER A 98 12.92 7.67 -7.02
N GLY A 99 12.91 8.98 -7.30
CA GLY A 99 12.02 9.92 -6.63
C GLY A 99 10.53 9.66 -6.85
N LEU A 100 10.18 8.81 -7.82
CA LEU A 100 8.80 8.37 -8.12
C LEU A 100 8.42 7.09 -7.38
N ALA A 101 9.37 6.23 -7.00
CA ALA A 101 9.09 4.91 -6.45
C ALA A 101 8.08 4.90 -5.28
N PRO A 102 8.18 5.75 -4.25
CA PRO A 102 7.21 5.74 -3.15
C PRO A 102 5.77 5.98 -3.61
N MET A 103 5.56 6.91 -4.53
CA MET A 103 4.25 7.22 -5.09
C MET A 103 3.72 6.06 -5.95
N LEU A 104 4.58 5.48 -6.80
CA LEU A 104 4.22 4.37 -7.69
C LEU A 104 3.90 3.10 -6.91
N ILE A 105 4.64 2.82 -5.83
CA ILE A 105 4.35 1.73 -4.89
C ILE A 105 2.98 1.94 -4.24
N ASN A 106 2.71 3.14 -3.73
CA ASN A 106 1.40 3.44 -3.16
C ASN A 106 0.27 3.29 -4.18
N LEU A 107 0.46 3.72 -5.42
CA LEU A 107 -0.54 3.57 -6.48
C LEU A 107 -0.78 2.09 -6.82
N ARG A 108 0.27 1.27 -6.90
CA ARG A 108 0.15 -0.18 -7.07
C ARG A 108 -0.65 -0.80 -5.93
N LEU A 109 -0.28 -0.51 -4.70
CA LEU A 109 -0.96 -1.05 -3.52
C LEU A 109 -2.39 -0.50 -3.36
N SER A 110 -2.72 0.66 -3.91
CA SER A 110 -4.09 1.16 -3.91
C SER A 110 -5.06 0.24 -4.66
N GLN A 111 -4.58 -0.55 -5.61
CA GLN A 111 -5.38 -1.57 -6.29
C GLN A 111 -5.72 -2.75 -5.34
N VAL A 112 -4.81 -3.11 -4.43
CA VAL A 112 -5.08 -4.05 -3.32
C VAL A 112 -6.06 -3.42 -2.33
N ASP A 113 -5.81 -2.15 -1.95
CA ASP A 113 -6.63 -1.40 -0.99
C ASP A 113 -8.12 -1.36 -1.40
N LYS A 114 -8.40 -1.27 -2.69
CA LYS A 114 -9.79 -1.33 -3.21
C LYS A 114 -10.47 -2.65 -2.89
N LYS A 115 -9.75 -3.77 -3.04
CA LYS A 115 -10.28 -5.12 -2.84
C LYS A 115 -10.51 -5.46 -1.37
N VAL A 116 -9.72 -4.88 -0.47
CA VAL A 116 -9.80 -5.14 0.97
C VAL A 116 -10.53 -4.04 1.75
N SER A 117 -11.21 -3.13 1.05
CA SER A 117 -11.88 -1.97 1.65
C SER A 117 -13.02 -2.33 2.64
N GLY A 118 -13.52 -3.57 2.62
CA GLY A 118 -14.51 -4.08 3.58
C GLY A 118 -13.90 -4.52 4.92
N LEU A 119 -12.57 -4.65 5.00
CA LEU A 119 -11.85 -5.03 6.22
C LEU A 119 -11.48 -3.80 7.05
N ARG A 120 -11.23 -4.01 8.36
CA ARG A 120 -10.64 -2.98 9.24
C ARG A 120 -9.13 -3.00 9.10
N VAL A 121 -8.63 -2.34 8.07
CA VAL A 121 -7.21 -2.33 7.71
C VAL A 121 -6.54 -1.03 8.10
N VAL A 122 -5.30 -1.12 8.53
CA VAL A 122 -4.34 -0.02 8.57
C VAL A 122 -3.15 -0.44 7.73
N ARG A 123 -2.76 0.38 6.75
CA ARG A 123 -1.56 0.12 5.96
C ARG A 123 -0.50 1.19 6.21
N PHE A 124 0.70 0.74 6.53
CA PHE A 124 1.88 1.60 6.57
C PHE A 124 2.90 1.13 5.54
N ALA A 125 3.12 1.95 4.52
CA ALA A 125 3.97 1.59 3.38
C ALA A 125 3.46 0.28 2.71
N ASP A 126 4.21 -0.79 2.80
CA ASP A 126 3.93 -2.12 2.28
C ASP A 126 3.44 -3.12 3.36
N ASN A 127 3.21 -2.66 4.57
CA ASN A 127 2.69 -3.51 5.66
C ASN A 127 1.18 -3.29 5.84
N TYR A 128 0.41 -4.39 5.77
CA TYR A 128 -1.04 -4.45 6.01
C TYR A 128 -1.34 -5.05 7.37
N LEU A 129 -2.14 -4.35 8.17
CA LEU A 129 -2.64 -4.82 9.46
C LEU A 129 -4.16 -4.85 9.43
N ALA A 130 -4.76 -6.04 9.40
CA ALA A 130 -6.21 -6.20 9.52
C ALA A 130 -6.58 -6.58 10.95
N PHE A 131 -7.44 -5.76 11.57
CA PHE A 131 -7.89 -5.90 12.96
C PHE A 131 -9.22 -6.63 13.03
N THR A 132 -9.29 -7.68 13.83
CA THR A 132 -10.47 -8.55 13.97
C THR A 132 -10.74 -8.91 15.41
N ARG A 133 -11.92 -9.49 15.69
CA ARG A 133 -12.32 -9.90 17.05
C ARG A 133 -11.92 -11.33 17.37
N THR A 134 -11.79 -12.18 16.35
CA THR A 134 -11.48 -13.60 16.52
C THR A 134 -10.28 -13.99 15.65
N ARG A 135 -9.65 -15.10 16.02
CA ARG A 135 -8.56 -15.69 15.21
C ARG A 135 -9.07 -16.17 13.85
N ALA A 136 -10.29 -16.68 13.78
CA ALA A 136 -10.91 -17.14 12.54
C ALA A 136 -11.06 -15.98 11.56
N ASP A 137 -11.63 -14.84 12.00
CA ASP A 137 -11.77 -13.65 11.19
C ASP A 137 -10.40 -13.10 10.74
N ALA A 138 -9.35 -13.21 11.60
CA ALA A 138 -8.00 -12.80 11.24
C ALA A 138 -7.40 -13.71 10.14
N GLN A 139 -7.72 -15.00 10.19
CA GLN A 139 -7.31 -15.94 9.15
C GLN A 139 -8.00 -15.64 7.81
N GLU A 140 -9.29 -15.34 7.83
CA GLU A 140 -10.04 -14.92 6.64
C GLU A 140 -9.51 -13.60 6.07
N ALA A 141 -9.23 -12.63 6.93
CA ALA A 141 -8.64 -11.36 6.50
C ALA A 141 -7.24 -11.56 5.90
N PHE A 142 -6.43 -12.45 6.48
CA PHE A 142 -5.11 -12.81 5.95
C PHE A 142 -5.22 -13.37 4.53
N TYR A 143 -6.13 -14.31 4.30
CA TYR A 143 -6.33 -14.88 2.97
C TYR A 143 -6.89 -13.84 1.98
N ALA A 144 -7.86 -13.02 2.39
CA ALA A 144 -8.42 -11.98 1.54
C ALA A 144 -7.36 -10.96 1.06
N ILE A 145 -6.44 -10.54 1.96
CA ILE A 145 -5.33 -9.66 1.60
C ILE A 145 -4.35 -10.41 0.69
N SER A 146 -4.02 -11.66 1.00
CA SER A 146 -3.10 -12.48 0.19
C SER A 146 -3.63 -12.67 -1.24
N ASP A 147 -4.91 -12.98 -1.40
CA ASP A 147 -5.56 -13.13 -2.72
C ASP A 147 -5.57 -11.79 -3.49
N ALA A 148 -5.84 -10.69 -2.79
CA ALA A 148 -5.77 -9.36 -3.39
C ALA A 148 -4.35 -9.02 -3.88
N LEU A 149 -3.30 -9.38 -3.12
CA LEU A 149 -1.91 -9.24 -3.51
C LEU A 149 -1.57 -10.12 -4.73
N LEU A 150 -1.95 -11.39 -4.69
CA LEU A 150 -1.71 -12.33 -5.79
C LEU A 150 -2.33 -11.87 -7.12
N SER A 151 -3.48 -11.20 -7.08
CA SER A 151 -4.11 -10.63 -8.27
C SER A 151 -3.27 -9.56 -8.98
N LEU A 152 -2.28 -8.99 -8.30
CA LEU A 152 -1.28 -8.06 -8.83
C LEU A 152 0.11 -8.69 -8.94
N ARG A 153 0.21 -10.02 -8.87
CA ARG A 153 1.48 -10.77 -8.86
C ARG A 153 2.40 -10.36 -7.69
N LEU A 154 1.81 -9.89 -6.59
CA LEU A 154 2.48 -9.65 -5.32
C LEU A 154 2.26 -10.83 -4.38
N ARG A 155 3.12 -10.97 -3.38
CA ARG A 155 3.02 -12.04 -2.37
C ARG A 155 3.28 -11.47 -0.99
N PRO A 156 2.63 -12.00 0.06
CA PRO A 156 3.08 -11.77 1.41
C PRO A 156 4.53 -12.26 1.60
N ASN A 157 5.29 -11.59 2.40
CA ASN A 157 6.58 -12.06 2.89
C ASN A 157 6.31 -13.13 3.96
N GLU A 158 6.54 -14.40 3.64
CA GLU A 158 6.20 -15.54 4.51
C GLU A 158 6.92 -15.50 5.87
N VAL A 159 8.12 -14.93 5.92
CA VAL A 159 8.91 -14.84 7.16
C VAL A 159 8.35 -13.76 8.11
N LYS A 160 7.82 -12.67 7.55
CA LYS A 160 7.34 -11.52 8.33
C LYS A 160 5.83 -11.54 8.55
N SER A 161 5.07 -12.20 7.67
CA SER A 161 3.60 -12.21 7.75
C SER A 161 3.10 -13.27 8.74
N ARG A 162 2.15 -12.88 9.61
CA ARG A 162 1.64 -13.74 10.69
C ARG A 162 0.32 -13.25 11.26
N ILE A 163 -0.37 -14.13 11.97
CA ILE A 163 -1.53 -13.77 12.80
C ILE A 163 -1.06 -13.60 14.24
N ARG A 164 -1.47 -12.52 14.89
CA ARG A 164 -1.06 -12.15 16.24
C ARG A 164 -2.30 -11.89 17.09
N GLU A 165 -2.18 -12.14 18.40
CA GLU A 165 -3.16 -11.80 19.41
C GLU A 165 -2.55 -10.83 20.44
N ASP A 166 -3.37 -9.91 20.95
CA ASP A 166 -3.02 -8.97 22.03
C ASP A 166 -1.65 -8.29 21.87
N VAL A 167 -1.37 -7.85 20.66
CA VAL A 167 -0.09 -7.20 20.37
C VAL A 167 -0.03 -5.81 20.98
N ASN A 168 1.14 -5.43 21.46
CA ASN A 168 1.41 -4.02 21.72
C ASN A 168 1.32 -3.26 20.39
N VAL A 169 0.40 -2.30 20.29
CA VAL A 169 0.16 -1.53 19.06
C VAL A 169 1.42 -0.80 18.60
N GLU A 170 2.27 -0.38 19.53
CA GLU A 170 3.54 0.30 19.22
C GLU A 170 4.52 -0.63 18.48
N ASP A 171 4.48 -1.93 18.76
CA ASP A 171 5.35 -2.93 18.15
C ASP A 171 4.91 -3.35 16.75
N LEU A 172 3.65 -3.04 16.36
CA LEU A 172 3.11 -3.44 15.06
C LEU A 172 3.83 -2.80 13.86
N PHE A 173 4.43 -1.63 14.06
CA PHE A 173 5.14 -0.90 13.02
C PHE A 173 6.62 -0.72 13.33
N LEU A 174 7.17 -1.48 14.28
CA LEU A 174 8.61 -1.55 14.43
C LEU A 174 9.15 -2.26 13.20
N ILE A 175 9.84 -1.51 12.36
CA ILE A 175 10.61 -2.05 11.25
C ILE A 175 11.63 -2.98 11.90
N GLY A 176 11.54 -4.26 11.62
CA GLY A 176 12.50 -5.22 12.11
C GLY A 176 13.89 -4.75 11.73
N GLY A 177 14.74 -4.66 12.74
CA GLY A 177 16.17 -4.46 12.56
C GLY A 177 16.80 -5.63 11.80
#